data_9b06da23961065d47dc66f419e0a9975
#
_entry.id   9b06da23961065d47dc66f419e0a9975
#
_cell.length_a   1.000
_cell.length_b   1.000
_cell.length_c   1.000
_cell.angle_alpha   90.00
_cell.angle_beta   90.00
_cell.angle_gamma   90.00
#
_symmetry.space_group_name_H-M   'P 1'
#
loop_
_entity.id
_entity.type
_entity.pdbx_description
1 polymer ?
#
loop_
_entity_poly.entity_id
_entity_poly.type
_entity_poly.pdbx_seq_one_letter_code
_entity_poly.pdbx_strand_id
1 'polypeptide(L)'
;MNRSTGPLRTLRTLGLLGLGAALLFLAACTPGAEVTTSQAATTRELVLVQGPDATSQALGHAYRDMLADAGIKARMADPAADPIGEVLAGRADFTAAGSSRLLAALGKLPGAHGAHGADAAASGASADPTTDTSATADAETPGDLDAAQTKRELHALALKGFAVLESADAERTGTLVLTAATSAGDQLVDTSGLAPLCPQLEFGIAGGIKTELTAQLAAKLDCHPKAVIELGDAQARGVLPVISDEVQIQATTLENSGIPDNALVVLQGAEQLFAPASITPLISTDGVGQDAVKAINKLSSALKQEDLLNLNRMATGRDALEPPKAAADWLTDKALVTDPR
;
A
#
# COMPACT_ATOMS: atom_id res chain seq x y z
N MET A 1 48.45 14.98 45.36
CA MET A 1 49.80 14.87 44.78
C MET A 1 49.59 14.40 43.35
N ASN A 2 49.84 15.03 42.28
CA ASN A 2 50.83 16.02 41.94
C ASN A 2 50.29 16.88 40.78
N ARG A 3 50.54 18.13 40.81
CA ARG A 3 50.32 19.18 39.78
C ARG A 3 51.28 18.97 38.61
N SER A 4 50.88 19.33 37.40
CA SER A 4 51.79 20.09 36.54
C SER A 4 51.06 20.88 35.43
N THR A 5 51.34 22.11 35.41
CA THR A 5 50.90 23.28 34.69
C THR A 5 51.61 23.47 33.33
N GLY A 6 50.93 23.95 32.32
CA GLY A 6 51.13 25.04 31.35
C GLY A 6 52.32 24.98 30.37
N PRO A 7 52.53 25.97 29.48
CA PRO A 7 51.65 27.08 29.02
C PRO A 7 51.61 27.32 27.48
N LEU A 8 50.84 28.36 27.10
CA LEU A 8 50.74 29.08 25.83
C LEU A 8 52.00 29.20 24.97
N ARG A 9 51.80 29.21 23.64
CA ARG A 9 52.50 30.16 22.74
C ARG A 9 51.68 30.47 21.46
N THR A 10 51.36 31.73 21.32
CA THR A 10 50.96 32.47 20.13
C THR A 10 52.06 32.48 19.08
N LEU A 11 51.71 32.45 17.77
CA LEU A 11 52.32 33.34 16.79
C LEU A 11 51.49 33.52 15.51
N ARG A 12 51.43 34.76 15.09
CA ARG A 12 50.86 35.34 13.87
C ARG A 12 51.72 34.98 12.64
N THR A 13 51.08 34.97 11.44
CA THR A 13 51.43 35.81 10.24
C THR A 13 50.60 35.33 9.06
N LEU A 14 49.81 36.17 8.48
CA LEU A 14 49.93 36.95 7.21
C LEU A 14 50.37 36.15 5.97
N GLY A 15 49.53 36.16 4.94
CA GLY A 15 50.04 36.42 3.62
C GLY A 15 49.38 35.71 2.44
N LEU A 16 48.79 36.53 1.59
CA LEU A 16 48.70 36.53 0.12
C LEU A 16 47.79 35.60 -0.67
N LEU A 17 46.92 36.28 -1.36
CA LEU A 17 46.39 36.15 -2.74
C LEU A 17 46.94 35.00 -3.62
N GLY A 18 46.00 34.26 -4.22
CA GLY A 18 46.26 33.37 -5.34
C GLY A 18 44.98 33.17 -6.18
N LEU A 19 45.03 33.78 -7.34
CA LEU A 19 44.05 33.80 -8.44
C LEU A 19 43.77 32.39 -9.02
N GLY A 20 42.52 32.09 -9.35
CA GLY A 20 42.16 31.41 -10.62
C GLY A 20 42.25 29.91 -10.69
N ALA A 21 41.07 29.30 -10.79
CA ALA A 21 40.77 28.30 -11.82
C ALA A 21 39.26 27.99 -11.80
N ALA A 22 38.55 28.46 -12.80
CA ALA A 22 37.18 28.04 -13.10
C ALA A 22 37.19 26.57 -13.60
N LEU A 23 36.71 25.63 -12.81
CA LEU A 23 36.39 24.29 -13.24
C LEU A 23 34.90 24.23 -13.49
N LEU A 24 34.55 24.25 -14.77
CA LEU A 24 33.21 23.88 -15.29
C LEU A 24 32.97 22.39 -15.00
N PHE A 25 32.20 22.08 -13.97
CA PHE A 25 31.58 20.78 -13.83
C PHE A 25 30.31 20.76 -14.68
N LEU A 26 30.34 20.03 -15.79
CA LEU A 26 29.16 19.57 -16.48
C LEU A 26 28.46 18.58 -15.56
N ALA A 27 27.42 19.04 -14.86
CA ALA A 27 26.47 18.16 -14.20
C ALA A 27 25.60 17.51 -15.31
N ALA A 28 25.80 16.22 -15.53
CA ALA A 28 24.88 15.41 -16.30
C ALA A 28 23.55 15.31 -15.52
N CYS A 29 22.53 16.03 -15.97
CA CYS A 29 21.17 15.87 -15.48
C CYS A 29 20.63 14.54 -15.96
N THR A 30 20.49 13.60 -15.05
CA THR A 30 19.53 12.48 -15.18
C THR A 30 18.14 13.05 -14.91
N PRO A 31 17.15 12.88 -15.77
CA PRO A 31 15.77 13.27 -15.48
C PRO A 31 15.13 12.20 -14.57
N GLY A 32 15.33 12.32 -13.26
CA GLY A 32 14.40 11.80 -12.29
C GLY A 32 13.18 12.71 -12.29
N ALA A 33 11.99 12.17 -12.45
CA ALA A 33 10.76 12.93 -12.31
C ALA A 33 10.67 13.48 -10.89
N GLU A 34 11.18 14.71 -10.68
CA GLU A 34 10.92 15.44 -9.45
C GLU A 34 9.43 15.78 -9.43
N VAL A 35 8.74 15.24 -8.44
CA VAL A 35 7.39 15.66 -8.09
C VAL A 35 7.46 17.14 -7.73
N THR A 36 7.13 18.01 -8.69
CA THR A 36 7.10 19.46 -8.49
C THR A 36 5.85 19.82 -7.68
N THR A 37 5.87 19.49 -6.37
CA THR A 37 4.90 20.07 -5.45
C THR A 37 5.36 21.49 -5.15
N SER A 38 4.44 22.44 -5.28
CA SER A 38 4.67 23.85 -4.96
C SER A 38 5.32 23.99 -3.58
N GLN A 39 6.36 24.82 -3.44
CA GLN A 39 7.08 25.09 -2.20
C GLN A 39 6.25 25.89 -1.16
N ALA A 40 4.94 26.00 -1.38
CA ALA A 40 4.03 26.65 -0.44
C ALA A 40 3.87 25.78 0.82
N ALA A 41 4.10 26.36 2.00
CA ALA A 41 3.78 25.75 3.27
C ALA A 41 2.27 25.38 3.27
N THR A 42 1.92 24.22 3.80
CA THR A 42 0.52 23.81 3.98
C THR A 42 -0.15 24.82 4.91
N THR A 43 -0.95 25.71 4.37
CA THR A 43 -1.59 26.81 5.14
C THR A 43 -3.00 26.49 5.61
N ARG A 44 -3.60 25.42 5.09
CA ARG A 44 -4.94 24.95 5.46
C ARG A 44 -4.89 23.60 6.19
N GLU A 45 -5.93 23.28 6.89
CA GLU A 45 -6.10 21.96 7.49
C GLU A 45 -6.33 20.90 6.40
N LEU A 46 -5.56 19.83 6.44
CA LEU A 46 -5.71 18.70 5.51
C LEU A 46 -6.83 17.77 5.96
N VAL A 47 -7.57 17.24 5.00
CA VAL A 47 -8.65 16.28 5.22
C VAL A 47 -8.18 14.90 4.80
N LEU A 48 -8.13 13.97 5.75
CA LEU A 48 -7.76 12.57 5.52
C LEU A 48 -9.01 11.70 5.53
N VAL A 49 -9.13 10.78 4.60
CA VAL A 49 -10.23 9.81 4.52
C VAL A 49 -9.69 8.39 4.40
N GLN A 50 -10.34 7.45 5.07
CA GLN A 50 -9.98 6.03 5.01
C GLN A 50 -11.23 5.15 4.84
N GLY A 51 -11.00 3.87 4.57
CA GLY A 51 -12.05 2.86 4.55
C GLY A 51 -12.73 2.67 5.92
N PRO A 52 -13.90 2.02 5.95
CA PRO A 52 -14.67 1.86 7.18
C PRO A 52 -14.10 0.82 8.16
N ASP A 53 -13.15 -0.01 7.73
CA ASP A 53 -12.53 -1.00 8.61
C ASP A 53 -11.62 -0.37 9.66
N ALA A 54 -11.60 -0.93 10.87
CA ALA A 54 -10.89 -0.37 12.02
C ALA A 54 -9.37 -0.22 11.77
N THR A 55 -8.75 -1.16 11.03
CA THR A 55 -7.33 -1.10 10.69
C THR A 55 -7.03 0.07 9.76
N SER A 56 -7.85 0.28 8.72
CA SER A 56 -7.72 1.45 7.83
C SER A 56 -7.89 2.76 8.60
N GLN A 57 -8.86 2.82 9.52
CA GLN A 57 -9.06 4.00 10.36
C GLN A 57 -7.86 4.25 11.28
N ALA A 58 -7.34 3.22 11.96
CA ALA A 58 -6.15 3.34 12.79
C ALA A 58 -4.94 3.82 11.97
N LEU A 59 -4.74 3.29 10.78
CA LEU A 59 -3.69 3.74 9.87
C LEU A 59 -3.87 5.21 9.46
N GLY A 60 -5.10 5.63 9.16
CA GLY A 60 -5.42 7.04 8.87
C GLY A 60 -5.10 7.97 10.04
N HIS A 61 -5.42 7.56 11.26
CA HIS A 61 -5.06 8.30 12.47
C HIS A 61 -3.55 8.38 12.67
N ALA A 62 -2.80 7.31 12.34
CA ALA A 62 -1.34 7.32 12.39
C ALA A 62 -0.75 8.35 11.41
N TYR A 63 -1.25 8.43 10.18
CA TYR A 63 -0.84 9.48 9.23
C TYR A 63 -1.20 10.89 9.73
N ARG A 64 -2.40 11.07 10.31
CA ARG A 64 -2.81 12.35 10.90
C ARG A 64 -1.84 12.79 12.01
N ASP A 65 -1.47 11.88 12.90
CA ASP A 65 -0.62 12.19 14.04
C ASP A 65 0.83 12.48 13.61
N MET A 66 1.33 11.80 12.57
CA MET A 66 2.60 12.12 11.93
C MET A 66 2.60 13.53 11.31
N LEU A 67 1.50 13.92 10.68
CA LEU A 67 1.34 15.29 10.17
C LEU A 67 1.30 16.31 11.31
N ALA A 68 0.60 15.99 12.39
CA ALA A 68 0.53 16.86 13.58
C ALA A 68 1.91 17.02 14.27
N ASP A 69 2.72 15.95 14.37
CA ASP A 69 4.10 16.01 14.88
C ASP A 69 5.00 16.90 14.00
N ALA A 70 4.75 16.92 12.69
CA ALA A 70 5.39 17.83 11.74
C ALA A 70 4.81 19.28 11.76
N GLY A 71 3.89 19.59 12.68
CA GLY A 71 3.27 20.93 12.81
C GLY A 71 2.18 21.20 11.77
N ILE A 72 1.70 20.19 11.06
CA ILE A 72 0.68 20.31 10.00
C ILE A 72 -0.70 19.95 10.56
N LYS A 73 -1.65 20.87 10.42
CA LYS A 73 -3.03 20.61 10.84
C LYS A 73 -3.70 19.62 9.91
N ALA A 74 -4.25 18.57 10.49
CA ALA A 74 -4.95 17.54 9.74
C ALA A 74 -6.11 16.97 10.57
N ARG A 75 -7.20 16.60 9.90
CA ARG A 75 -8.35 15.93 10.53
C ARG A 75 -8.78 14.72 9.73
N MET A 76 -9.40 13.75 10.39
CA MET A 76 -10.09 12.67 9.72
C MET A 76 -11.46 13.13 9.23
N ALA A 77 -11.83 12.77 8.03
CA ALA A 77 -13.21 12.76 7.56
C ALA A 77 -13.93 11.50 8.05
N ASP A 78 -15.24 11.45 7.89
CA ASP A 78 -15.99 10.21 8.10
C ASP A 78 -15.47 9.11 7.17
N PRO A 79 -15.42 7.85 7.64
CA PRO A 79 -14.99 6.74 6.82
C PRO A 79 -15.82 6.58 5.55
N ALA A 80 -15.18 6.29 4.43
CA ALA A 80 -15.85 6.17 3.13
C ALA A 80 -15.67 4.78 2.53
N ALA A 81 -16.69 4.26 1.86
CA ALA A 81 -16.59 3.00 1.11
C ALA A 81 -15.60 3.12 -0.07
N ASP A 82 -15.47 4.30 -0.66
CA ASP A 82 -14.51 4.61 -1.72
C ASP A 82 -13.64 5.82 -1.35
N PRO A 83 -12.64 5.65 -0.47
CA PRO A 83 -11.78 6.75 -0.04
C PRO A 83 -10.92 7.32 -1.18
N ILE A 84 -10.58 6.52 -2.20
CA ILE A 84 -9.87 7.00 -3.39
C ILE A 84 -10.77 7.99 -4.16
N GLY A 85 -12.02 7.63 -4.39
CA GLY A 85 -13.00 8.50 -5.03
C GLY A 85 -13.24 9.81 -4.28
N GLU A 86 -13.16 9.82 -2.94
CA GLU A 86 -13.26 11.05 -2.13
C GLU A 86 -12.09 12.02 -2.42
N VAL A 87 -10.86 11.48 -2.52
CA VAL A 87 -9.69 12.30 -2.89
C VAL A 87 -9.80 12.80 -4.32
N LEU A 88 -10.15 11.93 -5.27
CA LEU A 88 -10.29 12.29 -6.68
C LEU A 88 -11.40 13.33 -6.93
N ALA A 89 -12.43 13.33 -6.09
CA ALA A 89 -13.51 14.31 -6.13
C ALA A 89 -13.17 15.63 -5.40
N GLY A 90 -11.99 15.75 -4.79
CA GLY A 90 -11.56 16.94 -4.04
C GLY A 90 -12.29 17.13 -2.69
N ARG A 91 -12.92 16.07 -2.15
CA ARG A 91 -13.57 16.10 -0.82
C ARG A 91 -12.60 15.72 0.31
N ALA A 92 -11.47 15.11 -0.04
CA ALA A 92 -10.36 14.85 0.87
C ALA A 92 -9.02 15.14 0.18
N ASP A 93 -7.97 15.29 0.98
CA ASP A 93 -6.63 15.60 0.50
C ASP A 93 -5.72 14.38 0.48
N PHE A 94 -6.07 13.35 1.23
CA PHE A 94 -5.21 12.19 1.46
C PHE A 94 -6.04 10.93 1.71
N THR A 95 -5.56 9.82 1.15
CA THR A 95 -5.90 8.47 1.58
C THR A 95 -4.68 7.55 1.43
N ALA A 96 -4.65 6.45 2.20
CA ALA A 96 -3.71 5.35 1.98
C ALA A 96 -4.51 4.09 1.60
N ALA A 97 -4.21 3.53 0.45
CA ALA A 97 -4.96 2.41 -0.11
C ALA A 97 -4.03 1.35 -0.72
N GLY A 98 -4.57 0.18 -1.02
CA GLY A 98 -3.81 -0.86 -1.71
C GLY A 98 -3.41 -0.44 -3.13
N SER A 99 -2.16 -0.72 -3.49
CA SER A 99 -1.55 -0.28 -4.75
C SER A 99 -2.34 -0.66 -6.00
N SER A 100 -2.85 -1.88 -6.11
CA SER A 100 -3.65 -2.29 -7.28
C SER A 100 -5.00 -1.57 -7.36
N ARG A 101 -5.65 -1.27 -6.23
CA ARG A 101 -6.88 -0.46 -6.23
C ARG A 101 -6.61 0.97 -6.69
N LEU A 102 -5.48 1.54 -6.26
CA LEU A 102 -5.03 2.85 -6.75
C LEU A 102 -4.78 2.82 -8.24
N LEU A 103 -4.02 1.84 -8.75
CA LEU A 103 -3.73 1.71 -10.17
C LEU A 103 -5.03 1.60 -10.99
N ALA A 104 -5.96 0.76 -10.56
CA ALA A 104 -7.25 0.59 -11.22
C ALA A 104 -8.13 1.86 -11.21
N ALA A 105 -8.07 2.65 -10.15
CA ALA A 105 -8.84 3.90 -10.04
C ALA A 105 -8.19 5.02 -10.86
N LEU A 106 -6.87 5.20 -10.73
CA LEU A 106 -6.12 6.28 -11.37
C LEU A 106 -5.95 6.05 -12.87
N GLY A 107 -5.78 4.81 -13.32
CA GLY A 107 -5.69 4.46 -14.74
C GLY A 107 -6.95 4.77 -15.55
N LYS A 108 -8.09 5.00 -14.90
CA LYS A 108 -9.34 5.44 -15.53
C LYS A 108 -9.46 6.95 -15.71
N LEU A 109 -8.54 7.74 -15.13
CA LEU A 109 -8.58 9.18 -15.24
C LEU A 109 -8.24 9.64 -16.65
N PRO A 110 -8.95 10.65 -17.20
CA PRO A 110 -8.59 11.24 -18.50
C PRO A 110 -7.16 11.79 -18.46
N GLY A 111 -6.32 11.33 -19.38
CA GLY A 111 -4.91 11.76 -19.48
C GLY A 111 -3.93 11.03 -18.58
N ALA A 112 -4.35 10.02 -17.84
CA ALA A 112 -3.46 9.09 -17.18
C ALA A 112 -2.83 8.17 -18.26
N HIS A 113 -1.68 8.55 -18.79
CA HIS A 113 -0.92 7.75 -19.74
C HIS A 113 0.28 7.15 -18.99
N GLY A 114 0.31 5.83 -18.87
CA GLY A 114 1.51 5.10 -18.48
C GLY A 114 2.57 5.20 -19.58
N ALA A 115 3.83 4.99 -19.26
CA ALA A 115 4.98 5.12 -20.16
C ALA A 115 4.90 4.25 -21.44
N HIS A 116 3.99 3.29 -21.51
CA HIS A 116 3.78 2.41 -22.67
C HIS A 116 2.75 2.94 -23.70
N GLY A 117 2.06 4.07 -23.45
CA GLY A 117 1.07 4.63 -24.35
C GLY A 117 1.57 5.72 -25.30
N ALA A 118 2.81 6.19 -25.14
CA ALA A 118 3.33 7.34 -25.90
C ALA A 118 3.88 7.00 -27.30
N ASP A 119 4.23 5.76 -27.60
CA ASP A 119 4.84 5.37 -28.87
C ASP A 119 3.85 4.91 -29.96
N ALA A 120 2.56 4.78 -29.65
CA ALA A 120 1.56 4.32 -30.62
C ALA A 120 0.90 5.44 -31.46
N ALA A 121 1.18 6.71 -31.16
CA ALA A 121 0.48 7.85 -31.81
C ALA A 121 1.30 8.60 -32.90
N ALA A 122 2.55 8.18 -33.19
CA ALA A 122 3.43 8.92 -34.12
C ALA A 122 4.01 8.04 -35.23
N SER A 123 3.20 7.24 -35.91
CA SER A 123 3.60 6.65 -37.20
C SER A 123 2.37 6.43 -38.11
N GLY A 124 1.86 7.52 -38.64
CA GLY A 124 1.03 7.50 -39.84
C GLY A 124 1.91 7.37 -41.06
N ALA A 125 2.21 6.15 -41.50
CA ALA A 125 2.76 5.89 -42.85
C ALA A 125 2.10 4.64 -43.41
N SER A 126 1.42 4.84 -44.55
CA SER A 126 0.89 3.79 -45.43
C SER A 126 1.89 2.68 -45.66
N ALA A 127 1.45 1.43 -45.51
CA ALA A 127 2.03 0.30 -46.22
C ALA A 127 1.02 -0.85 -46.30
N ASP A 128 1.02 -1.43 -47.46
CA ASP A 128 0.29 -2.50 -48.13
C ASP A 128 0.08 -3.80 -47.29
N PRO A 129 -1.02 -4.53 -47.48
CA PRO A 129 -1.38 -5.70 -46.67
C PRO A 129 -0.84 -6.97 -47.31
N THR A 130 0.20 -7.55 -46.77
CA THR A 130 0.51 -9.00 -46.81
C THR A 130 1.65 -9.35 -45.86
N THR A 131 1.36 -9.93 -44.76
CA THR A 131 1.98 -11.14 -44.20
C THR A 131 1.51 -11.38 -42.76
N ASP A 132 0.87 -12.50 -42.54
CA ASP A 132 0.53 -13.11 -41.28
C ASP A 132 1.73 -13.17 -40.32
N THR A 133 1.61 -12.56 -39.16
CA THR A 133 2.27 -13.02 -37.94
C THR A 133 1.49 -12.42 -36.77
N SER A 134 0.60 -13.22 -36.19
CA SER A 134 -0.10 -12.92 -34.94
C SER A 134 0.91 -12.89 -33.79
N ALA A 135 1.35 -11.70 -33.46
CA ALA A 135 1.86 -11.38 -32.13
C ALA A 135 0.81 -10.49 -31.49
N THR A 136 -0.23 -11.09 -30.95
CA THR A 136 -1.09 -10.45 -29.95
C THR A 136 -0.21 -10.14 -28.75
N ALA A 137 0.22 -8.89 -28.62
CA ALA A 137 0.64 -8.35 -27.35
C ALA A 137 -0.61 -8.38 -26.47
N ASP A 138 -0.73 -9.40 -25.65
CA ASP A 138 -1.75 -9.48 -24.60
C ASP A 138 -1.55 -8.24 -23.72
N ALA A 139 -2.50 -7.32 -23.76
CA ALA A 139 -2.57 -6.22 -22.80
C ALA A 139 -2.82 -6.87 -21.44
N GLU A 140 -1.78 -6.97 -20.61
CA GLU A 140 -1.87 -7.52 -19.27
C GLU A 140 -2.97 -6.79 -18.50
N THR A 141 -3.94 -7.55 -18.03
CA THR A 141 -5.02 -7.02 -17.19
C THR A 141 -4.41 -6.53 -15.89
N PRO A 142 -4.83 -5.39 -15.31
CA PRO A 142 -4.24 -4.87 -14.06
C PRO A 142 -4.20 -5.86 -12.89
N GLY A 143 -4.91 -6.98 -12.95
CA GLY A 143 -4.90 -8.06 -11.96
C GLY A 143 -3.77 -9.08 -12.09
N ASP A 144 -2.98 -9.02 -13.18
CA ASP A 144 -1.88 -9.97 -13.43
C ASP A 144 -0.50 -9.40 -13.09
N LEU A 145 -0.43 -8.12 -12.73
CA LEU A 145 0.82 -7.45 -12.36
C LEU A 145 1.30 -7.91 -10.98
N ASP A 146 2.59 -8.14 -10.85
CA ASP A 146 3.22 -8.32 -9.53
C ASP A 146 3.33 -6.99 -8.74
N ALA A 147 3.73 -7.06 -7.46
CA ALA A 147 3.83 -5.89 -6.61
C ALA A 147 4.82 -4.83 -7.13
N ALA A 148 5.95 -5.28 -7.71
CA ALA A 148 6.96 -4.38 -8.25
C ALA A 148 6.50 -3.73 -9.56
N GLN A 149 5.81 -4.47 -10.41
CA GLN A 149 5.18 -3.95 -11.63
C GLN A 149 4.09 -2.94 -11.29
N THR A 150 3.18 -3.28 -10.36
CA THR A 150 2.13 -2.37 -9.89
C THR A 150 2.69 -1.05 -9.37
N LYS A 151 3.77 -1.10 -8.56
CA LYS A 151 4.45 0.12 -8.07
C LYS A 151 5.04 0.93 -9.23
N ARG A 152 5.72 0.30 -10.19
CA ARG A 152 6.28 0.99 -11.36
C ARG A 152 5.19 1.68 -12.18
N GLU A 153 4.11 0.98 -12.48
CA GLU A 153 2.98 1.54 -13.24
C GLU A 153 2.34 2.72 -12.50
N LEU A 154 2.13 2.62 -11.19
CA LEU A 154 1.60 3.73 -10.39
C LEU A 154 2.49 4.98 -10.46
N HIS A 155 3.81 4.81 -10.33
CA HIS A 155 4.75 5.94 -10.39
C HIS A 155 4.95 6.49 -11.81
N ALA A 156 4.63 5.69 -12.85
CA ALA A 156 4.67 6.13 -14.25
C ALA A 156 3.43 6.95 -14.66
N LEU A 157 2.34 6.93 -13.84
CA LEU A 157 1.14 7.70 -14.16
C LEU A 157 1.40 9.21 -14.07
N ALA A 158 1.17 9.91 -15.15
CA ALA A 158 1.16 11.37 -15.17
C ALA A 158 -0.20 11.87 -14.65
N LEU A 159 -0.25 12.28 -13.38
CA LEU A 159 -1.49 12.69 -12.72
C LEU A 159 -1.55 14.23 -12.61
N LYS A 160 -2.64 14.83 -13.05
CA LYS A 160 -2.87 16.26 -12.86
C LYS A 160 -3.65 16.50 -11.58
N GLY A 161 -3.03 17.21 -10.62
CA GLY A 161 -3.67 17.58 -9.35
C GLY A 161 -3.55 16.51 -8.27
N PHE A 162 -2.91 15.37 -8.54
CA PHE A 162 -2.70 14.29 -7.58
C PHE A 162 -1.27 13.77 -7.65
N ALA A 163 -0.82 13.15 -6.56
CA ALA A 163 0.45 12.42 -6.54
C ALA A 163 0.31 11.13 -5.73
N VAL A 164 0.93 10.07 -6.24
CA VAL A 164 1.16 8.82 -5.53
C VAL A 164 2.50 8.95 -4.83
N LEU A 165 2.51 8.72 -3.51
CA LEU A 165 3.72 8.80 -2.71
C LEU A 165 4.34 7.40 -2.49
N GLU A 166 5.41 7.34 -1.69
CA GLU A 166 6.15 6.11 -1.42
C GLU A 166 5.26 5.05 -0.76
N SER A 167 5.19 3.87 -1.37
CA SER A 167 4.45 2.74 -0.80
C SER A 167 5.21 2.17 0.40
N ALA A 168 4.47 1.75 1.43
CA ALA A 168 5.03 0.96 2.52
C ALA A 168 5.48 -0.43 2.04
N ASP A 169 6.34 -1.09 2.84
CA ASP A 169 6.64 -2.51 2.67
C ASP A 169 5.48 -3.40 3.21
N ALA A 170 4.55 -2.81 3.94
CA ALA A 170 3.35 -3.50 4.41
C ALA A 170 2.31 -3.63 3.30
N GLU A 171 1.67 -4.81 3.26
CA GLU A 171 0.68 -5.16 2.25
C GLU A 171 -0.61 -5.69 2.88
N ARG A 172 -1.73 -5.37 2.27
CA ARG A 172 -3.05 -5.95 2.57
C ARG A 172 -3.42 -7.03 1.55
N THR A 173 -2.42 -7.81 1.14
CA THR A 173 -2.60 -8.86 0.15
C THR A 173 -3.55 -9.93 0.66
N GLY A 174 -4.50 -10.33 -0.19
CA GLY A 174 -5.41 -11.41 0.08
C GLY A 174 -4.70 -12.75 0.22
N THR A 175 -5.26 -13.64 1.01
CA THR A 175 -4.79 -15.02 1.16
C THR A 175 -5.95 -15.96 1.46
N LEU A 176 -5.69 -17.27 1.41
CA LEU A 176 -6.60 -18.31 1.85
C LEU A 176 -6.09 -18.93 3.14
N VAL A 177 -6.99 -19.13 4.09
CA VAL A 177 -6.66 -19.75 5.38
C VAL A 177 -7.62 -20.92 5.65
N LEU A 178 -7.09 -21.90 6.38
CA LEU A 178 -7.82 -23.08 6.82
C LEU A 178 -7.36 -23.47 8.24
N THR A 179 -8.11 -24.36 8.90
CA THR A 179 -7.67 -24.85 10.21
C THR A 179 -6.52 -25.84 10.07
N ALA A 180 -5.71 -25.99 11.11
CA ALA A 180 -4.66 -27.01 11.15
C ALA A 180 -5.24 -28.43 11.02
N ALA A 181 -6.45 -28.66 11.50
CA ALA A 181 -7.14 -29.95 11.35
C ALA A 181 -7.50 -30.25 9.89
N THR A 182 -8.08 -29.29 9.18
CA THR A 182 -8.40 -29.41 7.74
C THR A 182 -7.10 -29.58 6.93
N SER A 183 -6.08 -28.76 7.19
CA SER A 183 -4.79 -28.88 6.52
C SER A 183 -4.17 -30.27 6.68
N ALA A 184 -4.16 -30.81 7.89
CA ALA A 184 -3.59 -32.14 8.16
C ALA A 184 -4.45 -33.28 7.59
N GLY A 185 -5.78 -33.17 7.70
CA GLY A 185 -6.73 -34.17 7.21
C GLY A 185 -6.68 -34.33 5.69
N ASP A 186 -6.62 -33.21 4.97
CA ASP A 186 -6.63 -33.16 3.52
C ASP A 186 -5.21 -33.09 2.92
N GLN A 187 -4.17 -33.02 3.76
CA GLN A 187 -2.77 -32.83 3.37
C GLN A 187 -2.58 -31.57 2.50
N LEU A 188 -3.37 -30.52 2.82
CA LEU A 188 -3.43 -29.28 2.06
C LEU A 188 -2.59 -28.19 2.72
N VAL A 189 -1.39 -27.95 2.18
CA VAL A 189 -0.44 -26.94 2.66
C VAL A 189 -0.20 -25.82 1.67
N ASP A 190 -0.46 -26.07 0.39
CA ASP A 190 -0.30 -25.14 -0.72
C ASP A 190 -1.41 -25.30 -1.76
N THR A 191 -1.47 -24.35 -2.70
CA THR A 191 -2.51 -24.33 -3.73
C THR A 191 -2.42 -25.46 -4.75
N SER A 192 -1.28 -26.14 -4.86
CA SER A 192 -1.13 -27.25 -5.83
C SER A 192 -1.99 -28.46 -5.47
N GLY A 193 -2.28 -28.65 -4.17
CA GLY A 193 -3.17 -29.71 -3.68
C GLY A 193 -4.66 -29.39 -3.80
N LEU A 194 -5.02 -28.17 -4.21
CA LEU A 194 -6.40 -27.68 -4.09
C LEU A 194 -7.38 -28.25 -5.13
N ALA A 195 -6.94 -28.36 -6.41
CA ALA A 195 -7.81 -28.74 -7.51
C ALA A 195 -8.65 -30.01 -7.25
N PRO A 196 -8.09 -31.17 -6.82
CA PRO A 196 -8.86 -32.39 -6.60
C PRO A 196 -9.81 -32.31 -5.41
N LEU A 197 -9.56 -31.41 -4.45
CA LEU A 197 -10.35 -31.24 -3.24
C LEU A 197 -11.48 -30.20 -3.41
N CYS A 198 -11.31 -29.25 -4.33
CA CYS A 198 -12.20 -28.13 -4.54
C CYS A 198 -13.68 -28.49 -4.63
N PRO A 199 -14.11 -29.55 -5.34
CA PRO A 199 -15.55 -29.90 -5.43
C PRO A 199 -16.17 -30.29 -4.10
N GLN A 200 -15.40 -30.50 -3.05
CA GLN A 200 -15.85 -30.86 -1.72
C GLN A 200 -15.77 -29.70 -0.72
N LEU A 201 -15.02 -28.64 -1.06
CA LEU A 201 -14.71 -27.52 -0.16
C LEU A 201 -15.66 -26.33 -0.37
N GLU A 202 -16.06 -25.73 0.72
CA GLU A 202 -16.80 -24.47 0.76
C GLU A 202 -15.86 -23.34 1.16
N PHE A 203 -15.87 -22.28 0.35
CA PHE A 203 -15.02 -21.12 0.53
C PHE A 203 -15.83 -19.97 1.12
N GLY A 204 -15.36 -19.40 2.22
CA GLY A 204 -15.89 -18.18 2.82
C GLY A 204 -15.16 -16.95 2.33
N ILE A 205 -15.87 -15.88 2.00
CA ILE A 205 -15.28 -14.63 1.54
C ILE A 205 -15.94 -13.42 2.19
N ALA A 206 -15.17 -12.34 2.34
CA ALA A 206 -15.75 -11.01 2.57
C ALA A 206 -16.50 -10.54 1.32
N GLY A 207 -17.56 -9.75 1.51
CA GLY A 207 -18.42 -9.30 0.41
C GLY A 207 -17.67 -8.57 -0.71
N GLY A 208 -18.19 -8.69 -1.92
CA GLY A 208 -17.75 -7.95 -3.10
C GLY A 208 -16.71 -8.61 -3.99
N ILE A 209 -15.97 -9.64 -3.52
CA ILE A 209 -14.93 -10.30 -4.32
C ILE A 209 -15.31 -11.69 -4.84
N LYS A 210 -16.56 -12.11 -4.64
CA LYS A 210 -17.02 -13.48 -4.99
C LYS A 210 -16.75 -13.84 -6.45
N THR A 211 -17.19 -12.98 -7.36
CA THR A 211 -17.06 -13.25 -8.80
C THR A 211 -15.59 -13.30 -9.21
N GLU A 212 -14.80 -12.37 -8.72
CA GLU A 212 -13.37 -12.29 -9.03
C GLU A 212 -12.61 -13.51 -8.48
N LEU A 213 -12.77 -13.82 -7.18
CA LEU A 213 -12.10 -14.97 -6.59
C LEU A 213 -12.51 -16.29 -7.25
N THR A 214 -13.80 -16.47 -7.56
CA THR A 214 -14.26 -17.68 -8.25
C THR A 214 -13.60 -17.81 -9.63
N ALA A 215 -13.49 -16.72 -10.38
CA ALA A 215 -12.84 -16.72 -11.68
C ALA A 215 -11.33 -17.02 -11.56
N GLN A 216 -10.63 -16.42 -10.57
CA GLN A 216 -9.22 -16.67 -10.33
C GLN A 216 -8.93 -18.12 -9.88
N LEU A 217 -9.76 -18.68 -9.00
CA LEU A 217 -9.68 -20.09 -8.59
C LEU A 217 -9.78 -21.04 -9.79
N ALA A 218 -10.74 -20.80 -10.67
CA ALA A 218 -10.91 -21.61 -11.87
C ALA A 218 -9.76 -21.43 -12.86
N ALA A 219 -9.37 -20.19 -13.15
CA ALA A 219 -8.37 -19.88 -14.18
C ALA A 219 -6.95 -20.28 -13.79
N LYS A 220 -6.55 -20.04 -12.53
CA LYS A 220 -5.15 -20.24 -12.09
C LYS A 220 -4.92 -21.60 -11.43
N LEU A 221 -5.93 -22.19 -10.82
CA LEU A 221 -5.79 -23.40 -10.00
C LEU A 221 -6.68 -24.56 -10.46
N ASP A 222 -7.44 -24.41 -11.55
CA ASP A 222 -8.45 -25.40 -11.99
C ASP A 222 -9.35 -25.85 -10.82
N CYS A 223 -9.70 -24.91 -9.95
CA CYS A 223 -10.44 -25.14 -8.72
C CYS A 223 -11.87 -24.64 -8.85
N HIS A 224 -12.82 -25.56 -8.77
CA HIS A 224 -14.26 -25.32 -8.83
C HIS A 224 -14.89 -25.67 -7.47
N PRO A 225 -14.98 -24.73 -6.53
CA PRO A 225 -15.48 -24.99 -5.19
C PRO A 225 -16.91 -25.53 -5.18
N LYS A 226 -17.25 -26.36 -4.18
CA LYS A 226 -18.63 -26.78 -3.91
C LYS A 226 -19.55 -25.58 -3.73
N ALA A 227 -19.09 -24.56 -3.00
CA ALA A 227 -19.76 -23.28 -2.83
C ALA A 227 -18.75 -22.18 -2.52
N VAL A 228 -19.07 -20.93 -2.93
CA VAL A 228 -18.43 -19.72 -2.45
C VAL A 228 -19.46 -18.88 -1.72
N ILE A 229 -19.30 -18.74 -0.39
CA ILE A 229 -20.25 -18.16 0.55
C ILE A 229 -19.79 -16.75 0.95
N GLU A 230 -20.64 -15.77 0.76
CA GLU A 230 -20.40 -14.43 1.30
C GLU A 230 -20.74 -14.42 2.79
N LEU A 231 -19.75 -14.08 3.61
CA LEU A 231 -19.81 -14.19 5.07
C LEU A 231 -20.52 -13.00 5.76
N GLY A 232 -21.24 -12.18 5.01
CA GLY A 232 -21.98 -11.05 5.57
C GLY A 232 -21.05 -10.03 6.26
N ASP A 233 -21.23 -9.80 7.56
CA ASP A 233 -20.36 -8.94 8.35
C ASP A 233 -19.03 -9.63 8.68
N ALA A 234 -18.19 -9.76 7.65
CA ALA A 234 -16.91 -10.45 7.73
C ALA A 234 -15.92 -9.74 8.70
N GLN A 235 -16.11 -8.44 8.95
CA GLN A 235 -15.28 -7.71 9.93
C GLN A 235 -15.61 -8.14 11.36
N ALA A 236 -16.88 -8.17 11.72
CA ALA A 236 -17.30 -8.58 13.06
C ALA A 236 -17.06 -10.07 13.32
N ARG A 237 -17.13 -10.90 12.28
CA ARG A 237 -16.94 -12.36 12.40
C ARG A 237 -15.47 -12.79 12.32
N GLY A 238 -14.60 -11.95 11.73
CA GLY A 238 -13.17 -12.24 11.56
C GLY A 238 -12.93 -13.60 10.90
N VAL A 239 -12.19 -14.48 11.57
CA VAL A 239 -11.89 -15.86 11.12
C VAL A 239 -12.78 -16.92 11.77
N LEU A 240 -13.84 -16.53 12.49
CA LEU A 240 -14.74 -17.44 13.17
C LEU A 240 -15.39 -18.47 12.22
N PRO A 241 -15.82 -18.10 10.99
CA PRO A 241 -16.44 -19.05 10.07
C PRO A 241 -15.56 -20.26 9.74
N VAL A 242 -14.27 -20.07 9.52
CA VAL A 242 -13.35 -21.20 9.27
C VAL A 242 -13.05 -21.98 10.54
N ILE A 243 -13.00 -21.32 11.70
CA ILE A 243 -12.77 -22.01 12.99
C ILE A 243 -13.96 -22.88 13.39
N SER A 244 -15.18 -22.43 13.10
CA SER A 244 -16.42 -23.16 13.41
C SER A 244 -16.84 -24.16 12.34
N ASP A 245 -15.99 -24.38 11.32
CA ASP A 245 -16.25 -25.28 10.19
C ASP A 245 -17.53 -24.93 9.40
N GLU A 246 -17.94 -23.67 9.43
CA GLU A 246 -18.99 -23.14 8.55
C GLU A 246 -18.50 -23.14 7.09
N VAL A 247 -17.20 -22.90 6.90
CA VAL A 247 -16.46 -23.03 5.65
C VAL A 247 -15.13 -23.71 5.92
N GLN A 248 -14.62 -24.50 4.98
CA GLN A 248 -13.34 -25.19 5.15
C GLN A 248 -12.15 -24.29 4.81
N ILE A 249 -12.34 -23.33 3.90
CA ILE A 249 -11.33 -22.35 3.50
C ILE A 249 -11.95 -20.95 3.58
N GLN A 250 -11.21 -19.99 4.13
CA GLN A 250 -11.66 -18.60 4.18
C GLN A 250 -10.66 -17.68 3.48
N ALA A 251 -11.15 -16.84 2.57
CA ALA A 251 -10.38 -15.74 2.02
C ALA A 251 -10.35 -14.61 3.05
N THR A 252 -9.14 -14.11 3.33
CA THR A 252 -8.87 -13.01 4.24
C THR A 252 -7.63 -12.26 3.76
N THR A 253 -7.05 -11.41 4.59
CA THR A 253 -5.81 -10.68 4.28
C THR A 253 -4.70 -11.06 5.26
N LEU A 254 -3.44 -10.96 4.81
CA LEU A 254 -2.27 -11.38 5.61
C LEU A 254 -2.10 -10.60 6.91
N GLU A 255 -2.63 -9.39 7.00
CA GLU A 255 -2.58 -8.60 8.24
C GLU A 255 -3.63 -9.03 9.28
N ASN A 256 -4.52 -9.97 8.96
CA ASN A 256 -5.53 -10.43 9.91
C ASN A 256 -4.89 -11.16 11.09
N SER A 257 -4.90 -10.52 12.26
CA SER A 257 -4.34 -11.08 13.49
C SER A 257 -5.02 -12.36 13.96
N GLY A 258 -6.26 -12.60 13.54
CA GLY A 258 -6.97 -13.85 13.79
C GLY A 258 -6.25 -15.09 13.23
N ILE A 259 -5.39 -14.92 12.22
CA ILE A 259 -4.61 -16.02 11.64
C ILE A 259 -3.66 -16.61 12.68
N PRO A 260 -2.64 -15.89 13.20
CA PRO A 260 -1.73 -16.43 14.19
C PRO A 260 -2.39 -16.67 15.54
N ASP A 261 -3.37 -15.84 15.94
CA ASP A 261 -4.03 -15.93 17.22
C ASP A 261 -4.89 -17.21 17.37
N ASN A 262 -5.29 -17.81 16.25
CA ASN A 262 -6.05 -19.07 16.20
C ASN A 262 -5.26 -20.21 15.54
N ALA A 263 -3.96 -20.05 15.34
CA ALA A 263 -3.09 -21.04 14.72
C ALA A 263 -3.64 -21.56 13.37
N LEU A 264 -4.23 -20.68 12.57
CA LEU A 264 -4.68 -21.00 11.22
C LEU A 264 -3.49 -21.19 10.29
N VAL A 265 -3.67 -22.07 9.32
CA VAL A 265 -2.68 -22.32 8.26
C VAL A 265 -2.98 -21.39 7.09
N VAL A 266 -1.97 -20.64 6.67
CA VAL A 266 -2.00 -19.87 5.41
C VAL A 266 -1.67 -20.82 4.27
N LEU A 267 -2.53 -20.91 3.28
CA LEU A 267 -2.32 -21.77 2.11
C LEU A 267 -1.26 -21.13 1.20
N GLN A 268 -0.11 -21.76 1.09
CA GLN A 268 1.00 -21.24 0.28
C GLN A 268 0.62 -21.15 -1.20
N GLY A 269 1.05 -20.11 -1.89
CA GLY A 269 0.70 -19.85 -3.29
C GLY A 269 -0.68 -19.23 -3.49
N ALA A 270 -1.46 -18.97 -2.42
CA ALA A 270 -2.77 -18.34 -2.53
C ALA A 270 -2.68 -16.86 -2.91
N GLU A 271 -1.54 -16.20 -2.67
CA GLU A 271 -1.30 -14.80 -3.03
C GLU A 271 -1.49 -14.53 -4.53
N GLN A 272 -1.22 -15.51 -5.38
CA GLN A 272 -1.44 -15.40 -6.83
C GLN A 272 -2.91 -15.18 -7.23
N LEU A 273 -3.86 -15.47 -6.33
CA LEU A 273 -5.29 -15.28 -6.58
C LEU A 273 -5.74 -13.83 -6.35
N PHE A 274 -4.89 -13.02 -5.75
CA PHE A 274 -5.23 -11.68 -5.32
C PHE A 274 -4.26 -10.66 -5.91
N ALA A 275 -4.77 -9.47 -6.19
CA ALA A 275 -3.93 -8.38 -6.65
C ALA A 275 -3.04 -7.86 -5.51
N PRO A 276 -1.78 -7.49 -5.78
CA PRO A 276 -0.89 -6.89 -4.78
C PRO A 276 -1.49 -5.64 -4.14
N ALA A 277 -1.33 -5.48 -2.84
CA ALA A 277 -1.98 -4.42 -2.09
C ALA A 277 -1.05 -3.71 -1.10
N SER A 278 0.17 -3.32 -1.55
CA SER A 278 1.06 -2.47 -0.74
C SER A 278 0.34 -1.20 -0.32
N ILE A 279 0.46 -0.81 0.95
CA ILE A 279 -0.14 0.44 1.45
C ILE A 279 0.54 1.62 0.76
N THR A 280 -0.21 2.33 -0.05
CA THR A 280 0.29 3.40 -0.91
C THR A 280 -0.51 4.67 -0.69
N PRO A 281 0.13 5.78 -0.28
CA PRO A 281 -0.54 7.06 -0.13
C PRO A 281 -0.87 7.73 -1.46
N LEU A 282 -2.09 8.26 -1.56
CA LEU A 282 -2.55 9.17 -2.61
C LEU A 282 -2.82 10.53 -1.99
N ILE A 283 -2.28 11.59 -2.58
CA ILE A 283 -2.54 12.98 -2.14
C ILE A 283 -3.10 13.83 -3.27
N SER A 284 -3.90 14.83 -2.89
CA SER A 284 -4.11 16.03 -3.72
C SER A 284 -2.84 16.88 -3.67
N THR A 285 -2.39 17.42 -4.81
CA THR A 285 -1.24 18.34 -4.83
C THR A 285 -1.63 19.77 -4.46
N ASP A 286 -2.95 20.07 -4.39
CA ASP A 286 -3.44 21.37 -3.99
C ASP A 286 -3.39 21.55 -2.48
N GLY A 287 -2.52 22.43 -2.00
CA GLY A 287 -2.36 22.76 -0.58
C GLY A 287 -1.59 21.74 0.24
N VAL A 288 -1.05 20.68 -0.34
CA VAL A 288 -0.18 19.72 0.33
C VAL A 288 1.29 20.09 0.08
N GLY A 289 1.97 20.64 1.11
CA GLY A 289 3.36 21.07 1.02
C GLY A 289 4.36 19.92 1.19
N GLN A 290 5.64 20.22 0.88
CA GLN A 290 6.74 19.24 0.95
C GLN A 290 6.93 18.63 2.35
N ASP A 291 6.67 19.37 3.42
CA ASP A 291 6.82 18.84 4.77
C ASP A 291 5.73 17.82 5.10
N ALA A 292 4.51 17.98 4.55
CA ALA A 292 3.48 16.95 4.62
C ALA A 292 3.91 15.68 3.87
N VAL A 293 4.45 15.82 2.66
CA VAL A 293 4.98 14.69 1.86
C VAL A 293 6.07 13.95 2.63
N LYS A 294 7.03 14.67 3.25
CA LYS A 294 8.08 14.06 4.07
C LYS A 294 7.52 13.30 5.27
N ALA A 295 6.55 13.87 5.99
CA ALA A 295 5.91 13.22 7.13
C ALA A 295 5.18 11.94 6.71
N ILE A 296 4.43 11.98 5.62
CA ILE A 296 3.72 10.82 5.07
C ILE A 296 4.72 9.73 4.66
N ASN A 297 5.76 10.08 3.89
CA ASN A 297 6.77 9.12 3.45
C ASN A 297 7.56 8.52 4.62
N LYS A 298 7.83 9.31 5.69
CA LYS A 298 8.48 8.81 6.92
C LYS A 298 7.65 7.68 7.55
N LEU A 299 6.33 7.84 7.66
CA LEU A 299 5.47 6.77 8.18
C LEU A 299 5.44 5.59 7.23
N SER A 300 5.24 5.80 5.92
CA SER A 300 5.20 4.72 4.93
C SER A 300 6.47 3.87 4.96
N SER A 301 7.65 4.49 5.06
CA SER A 301 8.93 3.75 5.12
C SER A 301 9.12 2.97 6.41
N ALA A 302 8.51 3.42 7.51
CA ALA A 302 8.56 2.74 8.81
C ALA A 302 7.55 1.59 8.93
N LEU A 303 6.47 1.62 8.15
CA LEU A 303 5.38 0.64 8.23
C LEU A 303 5.79 -0.68 7.56
N LYS A 304 6.06 -1.71 8.37
CA LYS A 304 6.38 -3.07 7.93
C LYS A 304 5.17 -3.99 8.08
N GLN A 305 5.24 -5.20 7.52
CA GLN A 305 4.14 -6.17 7.60
C GLN A 305 3.76 -6.51 9.04
N GLU A 306 4.76 -6.68 9.91
CA GLU A 306 4.54 -6.93 11.33
C GLU A 306 3.82 -5.79 12.05
N ASP A 307 4.07 -4.55 11.62
CA ASP A 307 3.42 -3.36 12.17
C ASP A 307 1.94 -3.31 11.80
N LEU A 308 1.64 -3.63 10.54
CA LEU A 308 0.27 -3.68 10.06
C LEU A 308 -0.52 -4.80 10.76
N LEU A 309 0.11 -5.96 10.98
CA LEU A 309 -0.46 -7.05 11.77
C LEU A 309 -0.75 -6.63 13.22
N ASN A 310 0.21 -5.94 13.86
CA ASN A 310 0.04 -5.44 15.22
C ASN A 310 -1.05 -4.36 15.29
N LEU A 311 -1.10 -3.44 14.32
CA LEU A 311 -2.14 -2.42 14.24
C LEU A 311 -3.53 -3.06 14.05
N ASN A 312 -3.63 -4.10 13.20
CA ASN A 312 -4.86 -4.88 13.05
C ASN A 312 -5.26 -5.54 14.38
N ARG A 313 -4.31 -6.20 15.09
CA ARG A 313 -4.59 -6.83 16.38
C ARG A 313 -5.08 -5.82 17.41
N MET A 314 -4.44 -4.63 17.49
CA MET A 314 -4.88 -3.57 18.38
C MET A 314 -6.27 -3.04 18.03
N ALA A 315 -6.61 -2.96 16.75
CA ALA A 315 -7.88 -2.37 16.29
C ALA A 315 -9.04 -3.38 16.22
N THR A 316 -8.76 -4.69 16.11
CA THR A 316 -9.80 -5.72 15.86
C THR A 316 -9.72 -6.93 16.78
N GLY A 317 -8.67 -7.05 17.59
CA GLY A 317 -8.45 -8.19 18.51
C GLY A 317 -9.46 -8.24 19.66
N ARG A 318 -9.25 -9.20 20.58
CA ARG A 318 -10.16 -9.40 21.73
C ARG A 318 -10.32 -8.14 22.59
N ASP A 319 -9.23 -7.40 22.80
CA ASP A 319 -9.20 -6.17 23.60
C ASP A 319 -9.03 -4.97 22.66
N ALA A 320 -9.84 -4.93 21.60
CA ALA A 320 -9.78 -3.91 20.57
C ALA A 320 -9.79 -2.49 21.13
N LEU A 321 -8.85 -1.69 20.70
CA LEU A 321 -8.76 -0.27 21.01
C LEU A 321 -9.53 0.52 19.95
N GLU A 322 -10.03 1.68 20.35
CA GLU A 322 -10.50 2.65 19.35
C GLU A 322 -9.37 3.00 18.37
N PRO A 323 -9.67 3.19 17.08
CA PRO A 323 -8.66 3.42 16.05
C PRO A 323 -7.65 4.53 16.37
N PRO A 324 -8.05 5.69 16.96
CA PRO A 324 -7.09 6.73 17.36
C PRO A 324 -6.09 6.24 18.41
N LYS A 325 -6.56 5.43 19.36
CA LYS A 325 -5.72 4.88 20.45
C LYS A 325 -4.74 3.84 19.90
N ALA A 326 -5.20 2.94 19.04
CA ALA A 326 -4.34 1.95 18.38
C ALA A 326 -3.21 2.64 17.59
N ALA A 327 -3.53 3.70 16.86
CA ALA A 327 -2.57 4.51 16.13
C ALA A 327 -1.53 5.15 17.06
N ALA A 328 -1.98 5.82 18.13
CA ALA A 328 -1.11 6.51 19.08
C ALA A 328 -0.15 5.54 19.79
N ASP A 329 -0.65 4.38 20.22
CA ASP A 329 0.16 3.35 20.88
C ASP A 329 1.23 2.81 19.92
N TRP A 330 0.85 2.47 18.68
CA TRP A 330 1.79 2.01 17.66
C TRP A 330 2.88 3.06 17.34
N LEU A 331 2.51 4.32 17.14
CA LEU A 331 3.46 5.40 16.86
C LEU A 331 4.44 5.62 18.02
N THR A 332 3.98 5.46 19.25
CA THR A 332 4.81 5.54 20.46
C THR A 332 5.81 4.39 20.52
N ASP A 333 5.34 3.17 20.31
CA ASP A 333 6.18 1.96 20.31
C ASP A 333 7.28 2.03 19.24
N LYS A 334 7.00 2.67 18.11
CA LYS A 334 7.96 2.90 17.02
C LYS A 334 8.81 4.15 17.20
N ALA A 335 8.58 4.95 18.25
CA ALA A 335 9.24 6.24 18.48
C ALA A 335 9.19 7.17 17.25
N LEU A 336 8.06 7.15 16.53
CA LEU A 336 7.85 7.94 15.31
C LEU A 336 7.40 9.36 15.61
N VAL A 337 6.71 9.56 16.72
CA VAL A 337 6.22 10.86 17.21
C VAL A 337 6.71 11.13 18.61
N THR A 338 6.82 12.41 18.97
CA THR A 338 7.37 12.83 20.26
C THR A 338 6.30 12.83 21.36
N ASP A 339 5.04 13.13 21.01
CA ASP A 339 3.89 13.19 21.93
C ASP A 339 2.62 12.84 21.14
N PRO A 340 2.19 11.57 21.12
CA PRO A 340 0.95 11.16 20.45
C PRO A 340 -0.25 11.75 21.17
N ARG A 341 -1.12 12.41 20.45
CA ARG A 341 -2.31 13.12 20.98
C ARG A 341 -3.59 12.32 20.83
#